data_346b559741b58d547ac1a63ff0635179
#
_entry.id   346b559741b58d547ac1a63ff0635179
#
_cell.length_a   1.000
_cell.length_b   1.000
_cell.length_c   1.000
_cell.angle_alpha   90.00
_cell.angle_beta   90.00
_cell.angle_gamma   90.00
#
_symmetry.space_group_name_H-M   'P 1'
#
loop_
_entity.id
_entity.type
_entity.pdbx_description
1 polymer ?
#
loop_
_entity_poly.entity_id
_entity_poly.type
_entity_poly.pdbx_seq_one_letter_code
_entity_poly.pdbx_strand_id
1 'polypeptide(L)'
;MKRLKFNKVNCIGCQLCAQVCSAYKEGEYVPSKARIAIETYYDNGNLKYADYFCILCGLCAKACPVDAIKITDHIEVDHDLCIGCEACADKCPKKVVRIRDAKAYICDTCQGNPKCAQICPQHALTFE
;
A
#
# COMPACT_ATOMS: atom_id res chain seq x y z
N MET A 1 -3.50 16.55 -5.78
CA MET A 1 -2.97 15.53 -4.83
C MET A 1 -2.22 14.46 -5.61
N LYS A 2 -0.98 14.18 -5.21
CA LYS A 2 -0.17 13.16 -5.85
C LYS A 2 -0.58 11.76 -5.37
N ARG A 3 -0.50 10.80 -6.28
CA ARG A 3 -0.84 9.39 -6.00
C ARG A 3 0.17 8.48 -6.65
N LEU A 4 0.29 7.27 -6.10
CA LEU A 4 1.06 6.23 -6.75
C LEU A 4 0.32 5.75 -8.00
N LYS A 5 1.08 5.51 -9.06
CA LYS A 5 0.59 4.95 -10.32
C LYS A 5 1.47 3.78 -10.72
N PHE A 6 0.86 2.78 -11.32
CA PHE A 6 1.56 1.56 -11.72
C PHE A 6 1.37 1.29 -13.20
N ASN A 7 2.48 1.16 -13.92
CA ASN A 7 2.50 0.78 -15.34
C ASN A 7 2.94 -0.67 -15.45
N LYS A 8 2.01 -1.56 -15.73
CA LYS A 8 2.26 -2.99 -15.81
C LYS A 8 3.25 -3.37 -16.90
N VAL A 9 3.29 -2.60 -18.00
CA VAL A 9 4.18 -2.87 -19.12
C VAL A 9 5.64 -2.80 -18.72
N ASN A 10 5.97 -1.90 -17.80
CA ASN A 10 7.34 -1.67 -17.36
C ASN A 10 7.77 -2.60 -16.23
N CYS A 11 6.83 -3.22 -15.53
CA CYS A 11 7.13 -4.04 -14.36
C CYS A 11 7.80 -5.36 -14.75
N ILE A 12 8.86 -5.75 -14.02
CA ILE A 12 9.57 -7.01 -14.22
C ILE A 12 9.35 -8.00 -13.07
N GLY A 13 8.53 -7.65 -12.09
CA GLY A 13 8.22 -8.53 -10.97
C GLY A 13 9.34 -8.74 -9.97
N CYS A 14 10.30 -7.82 -9.87
CA CYS A 14 11.46 -7.96 -9.01
C CYS A 14 11.17 -7.85 -7.51
N GLN A 15 10.00 -7.33 -7.13
CA GLN A 15 9.54 -7.17 -5.74
C GLN A 15 10.35 -6.19 -4.89
N LEU A 16 11.20 -5.37 -5.49
CA LEU A 16 11.98 -4.36 -4.74
C LEU A 16 11.07 -3.35 -4.04
N CYS A 17 9.95 -2.99 -4.67
CA CYS A 17 8.97 -2.07 -4.08
C CYS A 17 8.43 -2.61 -2.75
N ALA A 18 8.04 -3.89 -2.71
CA ALA A 18 7.54 -4.51 -1.49
C ALA A 18 8.65 -4.66 -0.44
N GLN A 19 9.85 -5.03 -0.88
CA GLN A 19 10.99 -5.19 0.03
C GLN A 19 11.39 -3.86 0.68
N VAL A 20 11.50 -2.79 -0.09
CA VAL A 20 11.88 -1.48 0.47
C VAL A 20 10.77 -0.92 1.36
N CYS A 21 9.52 -1.17 1.00
CA CYS A 21 8.39 -0.75 1.84
C CYS A 21 8.45 -1.41 3.21
N SER A 22 8.66 -2.73 3.26
CA SER A 22 8.77 -3.45 4.53
C SER A 22 9.99 -2.99 5.34
N ALA A 23 11.14 -2.79 4.68
CA ALA A 23 12.35 -2.34 5.35
C ALA A 23 12.20 -0.94 5.92
N TYR A 24 11.61 -0.01 5.16
CA TYR A 24 11.46 1.38 5.60
C TYR A 24 10.41 1.52 6.70
N LYS A 25 9.28 0.81 6.58
CA LYS A 25 8.17 0.95 7.53
C LYS A 25 8.30 0.06 8.75
N GLU A 26 8.85 -1.15 8.59
CA GLU A 26 8.87 -2.15 9.65
C GLU A 26 10.28 -2.53 10.10
N GLY A 27 11.31 -2.03 9.41
CA GLY A 27 12.70 -2.34 9.73
C GLY A 27 13.17 -3.74 9.34
N GLU A 28 12.38 -4.47 8.57
CA GLU A 28 12.67 -5.84 8.17
C GLU A 28 12.35 -6.06 6.69
N TYR A 29 13.14 -6.89 6.01
CA TYR A 29 12.88 -7.26 4.62
C TYR A 29 11.87 -8.41 4.55
N VAL A 30 10.62 -8.15 4.91
CA VAL A 30 9.54 -9.14 4.92
C VAL A 30 8.38 -8.61 4.06
N PRO A 31 8.30 -9.02 2.77
CA PRO A 31 7.29 -8.46 1.86
C PRO A 31 5.84 -8.61 2.35
N SER A 32 5.55 -9.63 3.17
CA SER A 32 4.20 -9.81 3.74
C SER A 32 3.81 -8.68 4.70
N LYS A 33 4.78 -7.91 5.21
CA LYS A 33 4.54 -6.74 6.06
C LYS A 33 4.51 -5.44 5.27
N ALA A 34 4.80 -5.46 3.98
CA ALA A 34 4.75 -4.29 3.12
C ALA A 34 3.31 -3.80 2.97
N ARG A 35 3.16 -2.51 2.71
CA ARG A 35 1.86 -1.88 2.47
C ARG A 35 1.55 -1.75 0.99
N ILE A 36 2.38 -2.33 0.15
CA ILE A 36 2.19 -2.47 -1.29
C ILE A 36 2.49 -3.92 -1.65
N ALA A 37 1.76 -4.45 -2.62
CA ALA A 37 2.01 -5.79 -3.14
C ALA A 37 1.84 -5.81 -4.65
N ILE A 38 2.80 -6.41 -5.34
CA ILE A 38 2.70 -6.68 -6.76
C ILE A 38 2.81 -8.20 -6.91
N GLU A 39 1.72 -8.83 -7.33
CA GLU A 39 1.67 -10.27 -7.52
C GLU A 39 1.82 -10.61 -8.99
N THR A 40 2.52 -11.69 -9.29
CA THR A 40 2.66 -12.19 -10.65
C THR A 40 1.91 -13.52 -10.78
N TYR A 41 1.27 -13.72 -11.93
CA TYR A 41 0.56 -14.96 -12.22
C TYR A 41 0.55 -15.21 -13.73
N TYR A 42 0.27 -16.44 -14.13
CA TYR A 42 0.18 -16.79 -15.52
C TYR A 42 -1.27 -16.98 -15.94
N ASP A 43 -1.63 -16.39 -17.07
CA ASP A 43 -2.95 -16.52 -17.67
C ASP A 43 -2.79 -16.82 -19.16
N ASN A 44 -3.26 -18.01 -19.61
CA ASN A 44 -3.10 -18.48 -20.98
C ASN A 44 -1.65 -18.43 -21.47
N GLY A 45 -0.71 -18.77 -20.57
CA GLY A 45 0.72 -18.78 -20.89
C GLY A 45 1.40 -17.42 -20.84
N ASN A 46 0.66 -16.35 -20.57
CA ASN A 46 1.20 -14.99 -20.47
C ASN A 46 1.38 -14.58 -19.02
N LEU A 47 2.48 -13.90 -18.73
CA LEU A 47 2.73 -13.36 -17.39
C LEU A 47 1.87 -12.12 -17.15
N LYS A 48 1.10 -12.15 -16.09
CA LYS A 48 0.23 -11.03 -15.67
C LYS A 48 0.62 -10.53 -14.30
N TYR A 49 0.25 -9.28 -14.02
CA TYR A 49 0.55 -8.62 -12.75
C TYR A 49 -0.74 -8.14 -12.09
N ALA A 50 -0.87 -8.38 -10.79
CA ALA A 50 -1.92 -7.79 -9.97
C ALA A 50 -1.27 -6.82 -9.00
N ASP A 51 -1.78 -5.59 -8.98
CA ASP A 51 -1.24 -4.52 -8.15
C ASP A 51 -2.18 -4.22 -6.98
N TYR A 52 -1.59 -4.11 -5.80
CA TYR A 52 -2.30 -3.77 -4.56
C TYR A 52 -1.57 -2.63 -3.89
N PHE A 53 -2.06 -1.42 -4.07
CA PHE A 53 -1.51 -0.23 -3.40
C PHE A 53 -2.62 0.79 -3.18
N CYS A 54 -2.39 1.71 -2.23
CA CYS A 54 -3.38 2.70 -1.85
C CYS A 54 -3.56 3.75 -2.94
N ILE A 55 -4.82 4.00 -3.32
CA ILE A 55 -5.19 5.00 -4.31
C ILE A 55 -5.77 6.28 -3.68
N LEU A 56 -5.71 6.39 -2.37
CA LEU A 56 -6.20 7.54 -1.61
C LEU A 56 -7.69 7.83 -1.84
N CYS A 57 -8.51 6.78 -1.95
CA CYS A 57 -9.95 6.91 -2.22
C CYS A 57 -10.75 7.44 -1.01
N GLY A 58 -10.22 7.31 0.20
CA GLY A 58 -10.84 7.84 1.42
C GLY A 58 -11.90 6.97 2.06
N LEU A 59 -12.23 5.81 1.50
CA LEU A 59 -13.29 4.95 2.04
C LEU A 59 -12.94 4.40 3.43
N CYS A 60 -11.66 4.09 3.67
CA CYS A 60 -11.21 3.60 4.98
C CYS A 60 -11.42 4.65 6.08
N ALA A 61 -11.12 5.92 5.78
CA ALA A 61 -11.31 7.00 6.74
C ALA A 61 -12.80 7.19 7.08
N LYS A 62 -13.67 7.08 6.08
CA LYS A 62 -15.12 7.18 6.29
C LYS A 62 -15.67 6.00 7.09
N ALA A 63 -15.08 4.83 6.94
CA ALA A 63 -15.53 3.62 7.62
C ALA A 63 -15.06 3.52 9.07
N CYS A 64 -14.02 4.27 9.46
CA CYS A 64 -13.44 4.16 10.79
C CYS A 64 -14.38 4.74 11.86
N PRO A 65 -14.86 3.91 12.82
CA PRO A 65 -15.83 4.38 13.83
C PRO A 65 -15.22 5.28 14.90
N VAL A 66 -13.88 5.26 15.03
CA VAL A 66 -13.17 6.05 16.06
C VAL A 66 -12.31 7.16 15.46
N ASP A 67 -12.48 7.42 14.16
CA ASP A 67 -11.76 8.48 13.44
C ASP A 67 -10.23 8.37 13.60
N ALA A 68 -9.73 7.14 13.61
CA ALA A 68 -8.29 6.89 13.71
C ALA A 68 -7.54 7.16 12.40
N ILE A 69 -8.25 7.25 11.28
CA ILE A 69 -7.67 7.42 9.95
C ILE A 69 -7.99 8.83 9.43
N LYS A 70 -6.94 9.56 9.07
CA LYS A 70 -7.05 10.91 8.50
C LYS A 70 -6.36 10.95 7.16
N ILE A 71 -6.92 11.72 6.23
CA ILE A 71 -6.36 11.90 4.90
C ILE A 71 -6.10 13.39 4.68
N THR A 72 -4.86 13.71 4.43
CA THR A 72 -4.42 15.04 3.97
C THR A 72 -3.86 14.86 2.56
N ASP A 73 -2.57 15.03 2.35
CA ASP A 73 -1.90 14.64 1.10
C ASP A 73 -1.47 13.16 1.14
N HIS A 74 -1.56 12.52 2.31
CA HIS A 74 -1.30 11.10 2.52
C HIS A 74 -2.23 10.59 3.62
N ILE A 75 -2.24 9.28 3.85
CA ILE A 75 -3.04 8.66 4.88
C ILE A 75 -2.24 8.56 6.16
N GLU A 76 -2.84 8.98 7.28
CA GLU A 76 -2.27 8.83 8.62
C GLU A 76 -3.22 7.99 9.47
N VAL A 77 -2.68 7.01 10.18
CA VAL A 77 -3.43 6.17 11.10
C VAL A 77 -2.93 6.45 12.52
N ASP A 78 -3.86 6.87 13.39
CA ASP A 78 -3.55 7.03 14.81
C ASP A 78 -3.76 5.69 15.50
N HIS A 79 -2.66 5.00 15.80
CA HIS A 79 -2.71 3.69 16.43
C HIS A 79 -3.23 3.73 17.87
N ASP A 80 -3.18 4.88 18.53
CA ASP A 80 -3.75 5.03 19.87
C ASP A 80 -5.28 5.01 19.84
N LEU A 81 -5.88 5.49 18.76
CA LEU A 81 -7.33 5.48 18.57
C LEU A 81 -7.81 4.19 17.90
N CYS A 82 -6.98 3.54 17.11
CA CYS A 82 -7.36 2.36 16.35
C CYS A 82 -7.67 1.17 17.29
N ILE A 83 -8.84 0.56 17.08
CA ILE A 83 -9.31 -0.57 17.90
C ILE A 83 -9.23 -1.91 17.15
N GLY A 84 -8.75 -1.92 15.91
CA GLY A 84 -8.62 -3.14 15.12
C GLY A 84 -9.95 -3.74 14.67
N CYS A 85 -10.99 -2.92 14.51
CA CYS A 85 -12.32 -3.39 14.13
C CYS A 85 -12.44 -3.89 12.69
N GLU A 86 -11.43 -3.66 11.85
CA GLU A 86 -11.33 -4.10 10.45
C GLU A 86 -12.35 -3.48 9.49
N ALA A 87 -13.12 -2.47 9.93
CA ALA A 87 -14.09 -1.80 9.06
C ALA A 87 -13.40 -1.15 7.85
N CYS A 88 -12.22 -0.55 8.07
CA CYS A 88 -11.43 0.05 7.00
C CYS A 88 -10.96 -1.00 5.97
N ALA A 89 -10.55 -2.18 6.45
CA ALA A 89 -10.13 -3.26 5.57
C ALA A 89 -11.28 -3.77 4.70
N ASP A 90 -12.48 -3.89 5.27
CA ASP A 90 -13.66 -4.33 4.54
C ASP A 90 -14.06 -3.35 3.44
N LYS A 91 -13.83 -2.05 3.65
CA LYS A 91 -14.21 -1.00 2.69
C LYS A 91 -13.15 -0.69 1.65
N CYS A 92 -11.94 -1.17 1.83
CA CYS A 92 -10.85 -0.88 0.89
C CYS A 92 -11.05 -1.61 -0.44
N PRO A 93 -11.22 -0.90 -1.57
CA PRO A 93 -11.43 -1.55 -2.87
C PRO A 93 -10.19 -2.23 -3.40
N LYS A 94 -9.00 -1.79 -2.99
CA LYS A 94 -7.72 -2.37 -3.40
C LYS A 94 -7.23 -3.45 -2.43
N LYS A 95 -7.92 -3.66 -1.29
CA LYS A 95 -7.57 -4.66 -0.30
C LYS A 95 -6.15 -4.49 0.25
N VAL A 96 -5.75 -3.24 0.51
CA VAL A 96 -4.38 -2.91 0.93
C VAL A 96 -4.26 -2.54 2.40
N VAL A 97 -5.37 -2.52 3.13
CA VAL A 97 -5.34 -2.30 4.58
C VAL A 97 -4.91 -3.59 5.26
N ARG A 98 -3.83 -3.53 6.03
CA ARG A 98 -3.29 -4.67 6.78
C ARG A 98 -3.65 -4.50 8.25
N ILE A 99 -4.16 -5.55 8.88
CA ILE A 99 -4.48 -5.54 10.31
C ILE A 99 -3.51 -6.47 11.01
N ARG A 100 -2.72 -5.92 11.93
CA ARG A 100 -1.77 -6.67 12.77
C ARG A 100 -1.84 -6.15 14.19
N ASP A 101 -1.78 -7.06 15.15
CA ASP A 101 -1.79 -6.71 16.59
C ASP A 101 -2.95 -5.77 16.93
N ALA A 102 -4.13 -6.00 16.35
CA ALA A 102 -5.35 -5.22 16.53
C ALA A 102 -5.20 -3.75 16.10
N LYS A 103 -4.33 -3.48 15.11
CA LYS A 103 -4.10 -2.15 14.57
C LYS A 103 -4.08 -2.19 13.04
N ALA A 104 -4.53 -1.10 12.41
CA ALA A 104 -4.51 -0.96 10.95
C ALA A 104 -3.18 -0.39 10.48
N TYR A 105 -2.66 -0.96 9.39
CA TYR A 105 -1.44 -0.50 8.72
C TYR A 105 -1.77 -0.20 7.27
N ILE A 106 -1.70 1.07 6.89
CA ILE A 106 -2.08 1.55 5.56
C ILE A 106 -0.91 2.34 4.97
N CYS A 107 -0.72 2.24 3.66
CA CYS A 107 0.31 3.01 2.97
C CYS A 107 0.08 4.51 3.15
N ASP A 108 1.09 5.21 3.68
CA ASP A 108 1.07 6.66 3.85
C ASP A 108 1.89 7.37 2.76
N THR A 109 2.23 6.68 1.68
CA THR A 109 3.13 7.16 0.60
C THR A 109 4.46 7.67 1.14
N CYS A 110 4.93 7.06 2.24
CA CYS A 110 6.14 7.47 2.96
C CYS A 110 6.14 8.98 3.25
N GLN A 111 4.96 9.48 3.65
CA GLN A 111 4.72 10.90 3.97
C GLN A 111 5.02 11.83 2.79
N GLY A 112 4.68 11.38 1.58
CA GLY A 112 4.87 12.17 0.36
C GLY A 112 6.19 11.91 -0.36
N ASN A 113 6.96 10.92 0.10
CA ASN A 113 8.25 10.56 -0.50
C ASN A 113 8.35 9.03 -0.66
N PRO A 114 7.57 8.44 -1.57
CA PRO A 114 7.42 6.99 -1.65
C PRO A 114 8.70 6.28 -2.08
N LYS A 115 9.23 5.45 -1.19
CA LYS A 115 10.48 4.70 -1.44
C LYS A 115 10.31 3.66 -2.53
N CYS A 116 9.11 3.05 -2.64
CA CYS A 116 8.82 2.05 -3.66
C CYS A 116 8.94 2.63 -5.08
N ALA A 117 8.44 3.84 -5.28
CA ALA A 117 8.55 4.51 -6.59
C ALA A 117 10.01 4.89 -6.88
N GLN A 118 10.77 5.29 -5.85
CA GLN A 118 12.16 5.67 -6.01
C GLN A 118 13.07 4.49 -6.36
N ILE A 119 12.80 3.32 -5.78
CA ILE A 119 13.66 2.15 -5.97
C ILE A 119 13.35 1.38 -7.26
N CYS A 120 12.16 1.57 -7.84
CA CYS A 120 11.74 0.78 -9.00
C CYS A 120 12.71 1.00 -10.18
N PRO A 121 13.48 -0.04 -10.59
CA PRO A 121 14.51 0.13 -11.62
C PRO A 121 13.91 0.37 -13.01
N GLN A 122 12.66 -0.03 -13.22
CA GLN A 122 11.97 0.10 -14.50
C GLN A 122 10.99 1.26 -14.52
N HIS A 123 10.93 2.06 -13.46
CA HIS A 123 9.99 3.17 -13.33
C HIS A 123 8.53 2.74 -13.57
N ALA A 124 8.19 1.51 -13.17
CA ALA A 124 6.81 1.02 -13.26
C ALA A 124 5.91 1.69 -12.23
N LEU A 125 6.47 2.10 -11.10
CA LEU A 125 5.77 2.89 -10.07
C LEU A 125 6.20 4.34 -10.17
N THR A 126 5.22 5.23 -10.22
CA THR A 126 5.46 6.68 -10.23
C THR A 126 4.56 7.34 -9.19
N PHE A 127 4.94 8.55 -8.79
CA PHE A 127 4.20 9.33 -7.79
C PHE A 127 3.90 10.69 -8.38
N GLU A 128 2.69 10.85 -8.88
CA GLU A 128 2.28 12.05 -9.63
C GLU A 128 1.01 12.68 -9.08
#